data_34a9796438f851cae524e8627032ab77
#
_entry.id   34a9796438f851cae524e8627032ab77
#
_cell.length_a   1.000
_cell.length_b   1.000
_cell.length_c   1.000
_cell.angle_alpha   90.00
_cell.angle_beta   90.00
_cell.angle_gamma   90.00
#
_symmetry.space_group_name_H-M   'P 1'
#
loop_
_entity.id
_entity.type
_entity.pdbx_description
1 polymer ?
#
loop_
_entity_poly.entity_id
_entity_poly.type
_entity_poly.pdbx_seq_one_letter_code
_entity_poly.pdbx_strand_id
1 'polypeptide(L)'
;MKKQFKNIICSFTAVLTVVGSFFPQNTNAYPIYAQQAYANPREANGRIACANCHLAQKPTGIESPSAVLPDTVFEAVVKIPYDLKKKQLVASGDRGPLNVGAVVILPDGFKLAPPKRVPAEVKAKNKGVYISPYSSTAESILVVGPILGDKNQEISFPILAPDPAKNENINFLKYPIYVGANRGRGQINPNGDKSNNNAVLASAAGVISSVNPSANGNGYEISITGADGTITDQKISKGLSVTAKSGQVVTKDTLLTTDPNVGGFGQAETEIVLQNPD
;
A
#
# COMPACT_ATOMS: atom_id res chain seq x y z
N MET A 1 -45.33 26.59 17.00
CA MET A 1 -44.90 25.61 15.98
C MET A 1 -43.51 25.89 15.37
N LYS A 2 -43.16 27.12 14.95
CA LYS A 2 -41.84 27.41 14.32
C LYS A 2 -40.60 27.23 15.23
N LYS A 3 -40.70 27.40 16.54
CA LYS A 3 -39.57 27.21 17.49
C LYS A 3 -39.25 25.74 17.77
N GLN A 4 -40.24 24.85 17.77
CA GLN A 4 -40.00 23.41 17.98
C GLN A 4 -39.37 22.75 16.75
N PHE A 5 -39.69 23.23 15.54
CA PHE A 5 -39.07 22.69 14.30
C PHE A 5 -37.58 23.02 14.19
N LYS A 6 -37.14 24.22 14.65
CA LYS A 6 -35.71 24.57 14.67
C LYS A 6 -34.88 23.67 15.60
N ASN A 7 -35.42 23.33 16.77
CA ASN A 7 -34.70 22.48 17.72
C ASN A 7 -34.63 21.03 17.26
N ILE A 8 -35.62 20.53 16.52
CA ILE A 8 -35.59 19.17 15.94
C ILE A 8 -34.56 19.08 14.81
N ILE A 9 -34.46 20.10 13.94
CA ILE A 9 -33.47 20.14 12.84
C ILE A 9 -32.05 20.23 13.40
N CYS A 10 -31.79 21.07 14.42
CA CYS A 10 -30.48 21.13 15.06
C CYS A 10 -30.08 19.81 15.77
N SER A 11 -31.03 19.12 16.40
CA SER A 11 -30.79 17.83 17.05
C SER A 11 -30.50 16.74 16.02
N PHE A 12 -31.20 16.73 14.88
CA PHE A 12 -30.94 15.76 13.80
C PHE A 12 -29.60 15.99 13.11
N THR A 13 -29.18 17.24 12.91
CA THR A 13 -27.87 17.57 12.32
C THR A 13 -26.74 17.22 13.27
N ALA A 14 -26.89 17.44 14.57
CA ALA A 14 -25.88 17.06 15.57
C ALA A 14 -25.73 15.54 15.71
N VAL A 15 -26.83 14.77 15.61
CA VAL A 15 -26.78 13.30 15.63
C VAL A 15 -26.14 12.74 14.34
N LEU A 16 -26.41 13.33 13.17
CA LEU A 16 -25.79 12.91 11.92
C LEU A 16 -24.27 13.17 11.91
N THR A 17 -23.81 14.27 12.48
CA THR A 17 -22.36 14.58 12.56
C THR A 17 -21.63 13.70 13.56
N VAL A 18 -22.25 13.28 14.65
CA VAL A 18 -21.64 12.38 15.64
C VAL A 18 -21.60 10.93 15.14
N VAL A 19 -22.63 10.48 14.39
CA VAL A 19 -22.63 9.12 13.81
C VAL A 19 -21.60 8.97 12.68
N GLY A 20 -21.33 10.04 11.92
CA GLY A 20 -20.29 10.04 10.86
C GLY A 20 -18.87 9.87 11.39
N SER A 21 -18.62 10.16 12.68
CA SER A 21 -17.26 10.09 13.28
C SER A 21 -16.90 8.71 13.85
N PHE A 22 -17.82 7.74 13.87
CA PHE A 22 -17.62 6.42 14.46
C PHE A 22 -17.46 5.27 13.46
N PHE A 23 -17.49 5.54 12.16
CA PHE A 23 -17.12 4.50 11.19
C PHE A 23 -15.62 4.34 11.19
N PRO A 24 -15.07 3.16 11.56
CA PRO A 24 -13.64 2.91 11.41
C PRO A 24 -13.31 3.06 9.92
N GLN A 25 -12.51 4.06 9.59
CA GLN A 25 -11.99 4.19 8.25
C GLN A 25 -11.13 2.96 7.99
N ASN A 26 -11.55 2.13 7.05
CA ASN A 26 -10.74 1.00 6.60
C ASN A 26 -9.45 1.58 6.02
N THR A 27 -8.38 1.52 6.78
CA THR A 27 -7.04 1.93 6.35
C THR A 27 -6.46 0.86 5.42
N ASN A 28 -7.00 0.77 4.22
CA ASN A 28 -6.34 0.09 3.13
C ASN A 28 -5.27 1.04 2.58
N ALA A 29 -4.07 0.52 2.30
CA ALA A 29 -3.01 1.31 1.69
C ALA A 29 -3.36 1.60 0.23
N TYR A 30 -4.13 2.65 0.01
CA TYR A 30 -4.48 3.14 -1.32
C TYR A 30 -3.33 3.96 -1.88
N PRO A 31 -3.04 3.92 -3.20
CA PRO A 31 -2.09 4.83 -3.84
C PRO A 31 -2.37 6.30 -3.53
N ILE A 32 -3.62 6.66 -3.29
CA ILE A 32 -4.05 8.01 -2.93
C ILE A 32 -3.31 8.59 -1.70
N TYR A 33 -2.89 7.76 -0.74
CA TYR A 33 -2.11 8.26 0.39
C TYR A 33 -0.71 8.70 -0.02
N ALA A 34 -0.08 7.99 -0.97
CA ALA A 34 1.18 8.43 -1.56
C ALA A 34 0.96 9.70 -2.41
N GLN A 35 -0.10 9.75 -3.21
CA GLN A 35 -0.46 10.91 -4.04
C GLN A 35 -0.70 12.17 -3.20
N GLN A 36 -1.28 12.05 -2.00
CA GLN A 36 -1.53 13.16 -1.09
C GLN A 36 -0.27 13.62 -0.34
N ALA A 37 0.62 12.69 0.02
CA ALA A 37 1.78 12.98 0.86
C ALA A 37 3.05 13.33 0.05
N TYR A 38 3.15 12.89 -1.20
CA TYR A 38 4.36 13.02 -2.01
C TYR A 38 4.00 13.54 -3.41
N ALA A 39 4.46 14.73 -3.76
CA ALA A 39 4.31 15.29 -5.11
C ALA A 39 5.08 14.45 -6.16
N ASN A 40 6.25 13.92 -5.79
CA ASN A 40 7.01 12.94 -6.57
C ASN A 40 7.17 11.65 -5.73
N PRO A 41 6.66 10.50 -6.20
CA PRO A 41 6.77 9.25 -5.46
C PRO A 41 8.16 8.63 -5.48
N ARG A 42 9.10 9.12 -6.31
CA ARG A 42 10.48 8.63 -6.39
C ARG A 42 11.45 9.64 -5.81
N GLU A 43 12.17 9.25 -4.77
CA GLU A 43 13.21 10.05 -4.14
C GLU A 43 14.45 10.15 -5.05
N ALA A 44 15.32 11.13 -4.80
CA ALA A 44 16.55 11.32 -5.58
C ALA A 44 17.51 10.12 -5.55
N ASN A 45 17.47 9.35 -4.46
CA ASN A 45 18.22 8.07 -4.31
C ASN A 45 17.58 6.90 -5.06
N GLY A 46 16.43 7.09 -5.74
CA GLY A 46 15.68 6.08 -6.47
C GLY A 46 14.69 5.27 -5.63
N ARG A 47 14.57 5.54 -4.33
CA ARG A 47 13.59 4.87 -3.47
C ARG A 47 12.18 5.38 -3.77
N ILE A 48 11.21 4.48 -3.83
CA ILE A 48 9.81 4.82 -4.05
C ILE A 48 9.10 4.94 -2.71
N ALA A 49 8.34 6.03 -2.52
CA ALA A 49 7.72 6.44 -1.26
C ALA A 49 6.78 5.39 -0.63
N CYS A 50 6.23 4.45 -1.41
CA CYS A 50 5.44 3.33 -0.88
C CYS A 50 6.19 2.50 0.15
N ALA A 51 7.53 2.44 0.05
CA ALA A 51 8.40 1.77 1.01
C ALA A 51 8.42 2.43 2.40
N ASN A 52 7.87 3.65 2.55
CA ASN A 52 7.77 4.32 3.85
C ASN A 52 6.66 3.69 4.73
N CYS A 53 5.68 3.03 4.12
CA CYS A 53 4.59 2.35 4.82
C CYS A 53 4.68 0.83 4.71
N HIS A 54 5.14 0.29 3.55
CA HIS A 54 5.35 -1.13 3.30
C HIS A 54 6.81 -1.48 3.55
N LEU A 55 7.16 -1.78 4.81
CA LEU A 55 8.56 -1.83 5.26
C LEU A 55 9.31 -3.10 4.85
N ALA A 56 8.60 -4.21 4.67
CA ALA A 56 9.24 -5.48 4.28
C ALA A 56 9.56 -5.50 2.79
N GLN A 57 10.78 -5.89 2.45
CA GLN A 57 11.20 -6.05 1.06
C GLN A 57 10.63 -7.35 0.46
N LYS A 58 10.07 -7.26 -0.76
CA LYS A 58 9.52 -8.38 -1.52
C LYS A 58 9.87 -8.26 -3.00
N PRO A 59 10.00 -9.38 -3.72
CA PRO A 59 10.34 -9.35 -5.14
C PRO A 59 9.25 -8.65 -5.97
N THR A 60 9.69 -7.90 -6.97
CA THR A 60 8.84 -7.25 -7.98
C THR A 60 9.59 -7.33 -9.30
N GLY A 61 8.87 -7.47 -10.40
CA GLY A 61 9.43 -7.49 -11.74
C GLY A 61 8.68 -6.58 -12.70
N ILE A 62 9.34 -6.22 -13.78
CA ILE A 62 8.71 -5.54 -14.92
C ILE A 62 9.24 -6.14 -16.22
N GLU A 63 8.35 -6.40 -17.15
CA GLU A 63 8.66 -6.82 -18.52
C GLU A 63 8.13 -5.78 -19.49
N SER A 64 8.94 -5.40 -20.47
CA SER A 64 8.60 -4.49 -21.55
C SER A 64 9.30 -4.91 -22.83
N PRO A 65 8.83 -4.47 -24.02
CA PRO A 65 9.61 -4.59 -25.25
C PRO A 65 10.98 -3.92 -25.08
N SER A 66 11.99 -4.43 -25.77
CA SER A 66 13.32 -3.79 -25.79
C SER A 66 13.34 -2.48 -26.59
N ALA A 67 12.45 -2.34 -27.58
CA ALA A 67 12.33 -1.15 -28.40
C ALA A 67 10.88 -0.91 -28.82
N VAL A 68 10.54 0.35 -29.05
CA VAL A 68 9.23 0.81 -29.56
C VAL A 68 9.41 1.91 -30.61
N LEU A 69 8.45 2.00 -31.49
CA LEU A 69 8.38 3.09 -32.48
C LEU A 69 7.61 4.30 -31.92
N PRO A 70 7.87 5.50 -32.44
CA PRO A 70 7.11 6.69 -32.10
C PRO A 70 5.60 6.51 -32.28
N ASP A 71 4.82 7.14 -31.42
CA ASP A 71 3.35 7.14 -31.47
C ASP A 71 2.73 5.73 -31.51
N THR A 72 3.39 4.72 -30.95
CA THR A 72 2.85 3.36 -30.83
C THR A 72 2.46 3.03 -29.38
N VAL A 73 1.51 2.10 -29.22
CA VAL A 73 1.11 1.58 -27.90
C VAL A 73 1.84 0.26 -27.67
N PHE A 74 2.46 0.14 -26.52
CA PHE A 74 3.10 -1.07 -26.04
C PHE A 74 2.60 -1.44 -24.64
N GLU A 75 2.84 -2.69 -24.25
CA GLU A 75 2.48 -3.23 -22.94
C GLU A 75 3.73 -3.34 -22.06
N ALA A 76 3.66 -2.81 -20.84
CA ALA A 76 4.59 -3.16 -19.78
C ALA A 76 3.84 -3.98 -18.71
N VAL A 77 4.38 -5.15 -18.35
CA VAL A 77 3.77 -6.08 -17.40
C VAL A 77 4.51 -6.02 -16.07
N VAL A 78 3.83 -5.57 -15.04
CA VAL A 78 4.36 -5.56 -13.66
C VAL A 78 4.03 -6.87 -12.99
N LYS A 79 5.06 -7.56 -12.44
CA LYS A 79 4.93 -8.84 -11.74
C LYS A 79 5.04 -8.65 -10.23
N ILE A 80 4.05 -9.15 -9.49
CA ILE A 80 3.91 -9.00 -8.04
C ILE A 80 3.75 -10.39 -7.40
N PRO A 81 4.82 -11.22 -7.41
CA PRO A 81 4.72 -12.58 -6.92
C PRO A 81 4.53 -12.66 -5.41
N TYR A 82 3.62 -13.52 -4.96
CA TYR A 82 3.45 -13.92 -3.57
C TYR A 82 2.70 -15.25 -3.46
N ASP A 83 2.79 -15.92 -2.31
CA ASP A 83 2.05 -17.15 -2.03
C ASP A 83 0.56 -16.86 -1.81
N LEU A 84 -0.31 -17.30 -2.71
CA LEU A 84 -1.76 -17.09 -2.66
C LEU A 84 -2.44 -17.70 -1.43
N LYS A 85 -1.80 -18.64 -0.74
CA LYS A 85 -2.29 -19.22 0.52
C LYS A 85 -2.14 -18.25 1.70
N LYS A 86 -1.28 -17.24 1.59
CA LYS A 86 -1.08 -16.24 2.63
C LYS A 86 -2.32 -15.38 2.81
N LYS A 87 -2.67 -15.12 4.06
CA LYS A 87 -3.75 -14.23 4.48
C LYS A 87 -3.17 -13.13 5.34
N GLN A 88 -3.46 -11.88 4.99
CA GLN A 88 -3.03 -10.71 5.77
C GLN A 88 -3.94 -10.48 6.97
N LEU A 89 -3.39 -9.87 8.02
CA LEU A 89 -4.17 -9.32 9.13
C LEU A 89 -4.84 -8.03 8.66
N VAL A 90 -6.17 -7.96 8.68
CA VAL A 90 -6.90 -6.73 8.37
C VAL A 90 -7.11 -5.88 9.63
N ALA A 91 -7.59 -4.64 9.49
CA ALA A 91 -7.71 -3.69 10.60
C ALA A 91 -8.63 -4.20 11.73
N SER A 92 -9.64 -5.00 11.42
CA SER A 92 -10.55 -5.63 12.40
C SER A 92 -9.89 -6.76 13.23
N GLY A 93 -8.67 -7.17 12.89
CA GLY A 93 -8.00 -8.32 13.51
C GLY A 93 -8.35 -9.67 12.85
N ASP A 94 -9.13 -9.67 11.78
CA ASP A 94 -9.44 -10.88 11.02
C ASP A 94 -8.37 -11.14 9.96
N ARG A 95 -8.44 -12.30 9.28
CA ARG A 95 -7.54 -12.66 8.19
C ARG A 95 -8.26 -12.59 6.84
N GLY A 96 -7.65 -11.93 5.87
CA GLY A 96 -8.21 -11.74 4.53
C GLY A 96 -7.19 -11.95 3.41
N PRO A 97 -7.64 -11.97 2.14
CA PRO A 97 -6.75 -12.03 0.98
C PRO A 97 -5.88 -10.77 0.91
N LEU A 98 -4.74 -10.88 0.22
CA LEU A 98 -3.88 -9.73 -0.02
C LEU A 98 -4.41 -8.93 -1.21
N ASN A 99 -4.38 -7.60 -1.05
CA ASN A 99 -4.49 -6.68 -2.17
C ASN A 99 -3.09 -6.36 -2.71
N VAL A 100 -3.03 -5.99 -3.98
CA VAL A 100 -1.82 -5.50 -4.65
C VAL A 100 -2.02 -4.09 -5.17
N GLY A 101 -0.93 -3.40 -5.38
CA GLY A 101 -0.87 -2.10 -6.02
C GLY A 101 0.49 -1.88 -6.65
N ALA A 102 0.55 -1.01 -7.66
CA ALA A 102 1.79 -0.68 -8.33
C ALA A 102 1.85 0.78 -8.73
N VAL A 103 3.07 1.28 -8.86
CA VAL A 103 3.41 2.53 -9.49
C VAL A 103 4.43 2.26 -10.58
N VAL A 104 4.19 2.78 -11.79
CA VAL A 104 5.12 2.73 -12.92
C VAL A 104 5.52 4.16 -13.24
N ILE A 105 6.83 4.42 -13.24
CA ILE A 105 7.41 5.73 -13.50
C ILE A 105 8.06 5.66 -14.88
N LEU A 106 7.41 6.32 -15.82
CA LEU A 106 7.81 6.37 -17.22
C LEU A 106 8.76 7.56 -17.46
N PRO A 107 9.57 7.50 -18.49
CA PRO A 107 10.32 8.65 -18.97
C PRO A 107 9.37 9.77 -19.46
N ASP A 108 9.88 10.98 -19.53
CA ASP A 108 9.12 12.12 -20.02
C ASP A 108 8.60 11.87 -21.44
N GLY A 109 7.34 12.28 -21.67
CA GLY A 109 6.64 12.08 -22.94
C GLY A 109 5.91 10.76 -23.07
N PHE A 110 6.32 9.70 -22.36
CA PHE A 110 5.57 8.45 -22.29
C PHE A 110 4.37 8.62 -21.35
N LYS A 111 3.23 8.02 -21.66
CA LYS A 111 2.02 8.15 -20.86
C LYS A 111 1.06 6.97 -21.03
N LEU A 112 0.02 6.94 -20.21
CA LEU A 112 -1.06 5.96 -20.35
C LEU A 112 -1.70 6.08 -21.74
N ALA A 113 -1.83 4.97 -22.43
CA ALA A 113 -2.45 4.96 -23.74
C ALA A 113 -3.94 5.32 -23.65
N PRO A 114 -4.43 6.19 -24.55
CA PRO A 114 -5.86 6.50 -24.62
C PRO A 114 -6.70 5.21 -24.83
N PRO A 115 -7.86 5.06 -24.18
CA PRO A 115 -8.65 3.82 -24.23
C PRO A 115 -8.98 3.32 -25.64
N LYS A 116 -9.13 4.25 -26.61
CA LYS A 116 -9.40 3.91 -28.04
C LYS A 116 -8.22 3.25 -28.73
N ARG A 117 -6.99 3.48 -28.25
CA ARG A 117 -5.74 2.96 -28.84
C ARG A 117 -5.25 1.67 -28.17
N VAL A 118 -5.78 1.31 -27.00
CA VAL A 118 -5.37 0.10 -26.26
C VAL A 118 -5.84 -1.15 -27.04
N PRO A 119 -4.96 -2.12 -27.32
CA PRO A 119 -5.32 -3.39 -27.95
C PRO A 119 -6.41 -4.15 -27.18
N ALA A 120 -7.26 -4.89 -27.91
CA ALA A 120 -8.38 -5.61 -27.29
C ALA A 120 -7.94 -6.66 -26.26
N GLU A 121 -6.81 -7.32 -26.52
CA GLU A 121 -6.20 -8.30 -25.60
C GLU A 121 -5.76 -7.66 -24.29
N VAL A 122 -5.13 -6.47 -24.31
CA VAL A 122 -4.71 -5.73 -23.11
C VAL A 122 -5.92 -5.22 -22.34
N LYS A 123 -6.99 -4.78 -23.03
CA LYS A 123 -8.26 -4.43 -22.38
C LYS A 123 -8.87 -5.63 -21.66
N ALA A 124 -8.80 -6.81 -22.26
CA ALA A 124 -9.33 -8.04 -21.66
C ALA A 124 -8.55 -8.44 -20.39
N LYS A 125 -7.21 -8.35 -20.41
CA LYS A 125 -6.35 -8.59 -19.25
C LYS A 125 -6.68 -7.62 -18.09
N ASN A 126 -6.95 -6.36 -18.41
CA ASN A 126 -7.24 -5.29 -17.44
C ASN A 126 -8.72 -5.17 -17.05
N LYS A 127 -9.55 -6.18 -17.31
CA LYS A 127 -10.97 -6.12 -16.93
C LYS A 127 -11.14 -5.95 -15.42
N GLY A 128 -11.70 -4.82 -15.00
CA GLY A 128 -11.85 -4.46 -13.57
C GLY A 128 -10.61 -3.85 -12.92
N VAL A 129 -9.55 -3.60 -13.68
CA VAL A 129 -8.35 -2.90 -13.24
C VAL A 129 -8.41 -1.46 -13.74
N TYR A 130 -8.30 -0.50 -12.82
CA TYR A 130 -8.27 0.92 -13.12
C TYR A 130 -6.86 1.46 -12.93
N ILE A 131 -6.24 1.85 -14.02
CA ILE A 131 -4.93 2.51 -14.05
C ILE A 131 -5.15 4.00 -14.32
N SER A 132 -4.49 4.86 -13.56
CA SER A 132 -4.58 6.30 -13.72
C SER A 132 -3.22 6.98 -13.61
N PRO A 133 -3.07 8.22 -14.12
CA PRO A 133 -1.93 9.06 -13.78
C PRO A 133 -1.86 9.32 -12.27
N TYR A 134 -0.65 9.51 -11.77
CA TYR A 134 -0.38 9.82 -10.36
C TYR A 134 -0.99 11.16 -9.96
N SER A 135 -0.90 12.15 -10.83
CA SER A 135 -1.57 13.44 -10.70
C SER A 135 -1.80 14.06 -12.08
N SER A 136 -2.55 15.15 -12.13
CA SER A 136 -2.78 15.91 -13.37
C SER A 136 -1.50 16.55 -13.95
N THR A 137 -0.45 16.70 -13.14
CA THR A 137 0.85 17.26 -13.54
C THR A 137 1.93 16.18 -13.72
N ALA A 138 1.64 14.93 -13.37
CA ALA A 138 2.57 13.80 -13.46
C ALA A 138 1.94 12.66 -14.28
N GLU A 139 1.64 12.94 -15.55
CA GLU A 139 1.03 11.99 -16.49
C GLU A 139 1.94 10.80 -16.83
N SER A 140 3.25 10.96 -16.71
CA SER A 140 4.24 9.90 -16.91
C SER A 140 4.37 8.94 -15.73
N ILE A 141 3.72 9.22 -14.60
CA ILE A 141 3.68 8.31 -13.46
C ILE A 141 2.30 7.66 -13.37
N LEU A 142 2.24 6.35 -13.48
CA LEU A 142 0.99 5.59 -13.49
C LEU A 142 0.81 4.81 -12.20
N VAL A 143 -0.41 4.77 -11.68
CA VAL A 143 -0.75 4.04 -10.45
C VAL A 143 -1.95 3.13 -10.64
N VAL A 144 -1.97 2.04 -9.88
CA VAL A 144 -3.05 1.08 -9.81
C VAL A 144 -3.18 0.52 -8.40
N GLY A 145 -4.40 0.22 -8.00
CA GLY A 145 -4.70 -0.46 -6.73
C GLY A 145 -5.39 0.44 -5.70
N PRO A 146 -5.76 -0.16 -4.54
CA PRO A 146 -5.63 -1.59 -4.23
C PRO A 146 -6.62 -2.44 -5.01
N ILE A 147 -6.16 -3.55 -5.57
CA ILE A 147 -6.96 -4.56 -6.24
C ILE A 147 -6.66 -5.95 -5.66
N LEU A 148 -7.58 -6.89 -5.78
CA LEU A 148 -7.38 -8.25 -5.28
C LEU A 148 -6.18 -8.92 -5.96
N GLY A 149 -5.21 -9.35 -5.15
CA GLY A 149 -3.95 -9.87 -5.65
C GLY A 149 -4.03 -11.29 -6.21
N ASP A 150 -5.03 -12.09 -5.82
CA ASP A 150 -5.23 -13.45 -6.31
C ASP A 150 -5.46 -13.54 -7.83
N LYS A 151 -6.01 -12.46 -8.41
CA LYS A 151 -6.28 -12.32 -9.85
C LYS A 151 -5.32 -11.37 -10.56
N ASN A 152 -4.46 -10.67 -9.82
CA ASN A 152 -3.67 -9.56 -10.33
C ASN A 152 -2.21 -9.63 -9.88
N GLN A 153 -1.61 -10.83 -9.89
CA GLN A 153 -0.16 -10.96 -9.68
C GLN A 153 0.66 -10.42 -10.87
N GLU A 154 0.01 -10.24 -12.01
CA GLU A 154 0.53 -9.54 -13.17
C GLU A 154 -0.46 -8.44 -13.57
N ILE A 155 0.05 -7.24 -13.81
CA ILE A 155 -0.74 -6.08 -14.20
C ILE A 155 -0.15 -5.49 -15.46
N SER A 156 -0.98 -5.40 -16.50
CA SER A 156 -0.60 -4.90 -17.82
C SER A 156 -0.83 -3.40 -17.93
N PHE A 157 0.22 -2.64 -18.14
CA PHE A 157 0.17 -1.19 -18.35
C PHE A 157 0.24 -0.88 -19.86
N PRO A 158 -0.85 -0.41 -20.49
CA PRO A 158 -0.81 0.07 -21.85
C PRO A 158 -0.17 1.46 -21.91
N ILE A 159 0.98 1.57 -22.54
CA ILE A 159 1.78 2.80 -22.59
C ILE A 159 1.84 3.29 -24.01
N LEU A 160 1.63 4.59 -24.20
CA LEU A 160 1.83 5.30 -25.46
C LEU A 160 3.23 5.88 -25.50
N ALA A 161 4.03 5.48 -26.49
CA ALA A 161 5.32 6.07 -26.77
C ALA A 161 5.17 7.48 -27.38
N PRO A 162 6.02 8.45 -27.00
CA PRO A 162 5.99 9.78 -27.57
C PRO A 162 6.46 9.79 -29.03
N ASP A 163 6.16 10.88 -29.71
CA ASP A 163 6.61 11.14 -31.08
C ASP A 163 7.56 12.35 -31.08
N PRO A 164 8.88 12.15 -31.33
CA PRO A 164 9.85 13.23 -31.39
C PRO A 164 9.51 14.30 -32.46
N ALA A 165 8.79 13.92 -33.52
CA ALA A 165 8.35 14.89 -34.53
C ALA A 165 7.30 15.88 -33.99
N LYS A 166 6.63 15.54 -32.90
CA LYS A 166 5.61 16.37 -32.23
C LYS A 166 6.10 17.02 -30.95
N ASN A 167 7.26 16.60 -30.43
CA ASN A 167 7.83 17.10 -29.18
C ASN A 167 9.36 17.15 -29.27
N GLU A 168 9.90 18.32 -29.50
CA GLU A 168 11.32 18.58 -29.67
C GLU A 168 12.20 18.26 -28.43
N ASN A 169 11.59 18.10 -27.26
CA ASN A 169 12.28 17.68 -26.03
C ASN A 169 12.51 16.17 -25.95
N ILE A 170 11.92 15.39 -26.86
CA ILE A 170 12.06 13.94 -26.89
C ILE A 170 13.01 13.54 -28.01
N ASN A 171 13.96 12.67 -27.69
CA ASN A 171 14.94 12.17 -28.62
C ASN A 171 14.83 10.65 -28.81
N PHE A 172 15.40 10.13 -29.89
CA PHE A 172 15.56 8.68 -30.09
C PHE A 172 16.70 8.19 -29.20
N LEU A 173 16.36 7.74 -28.00
CA LEU A 173 17.29 7.32 -26.97
C LEU A 173 16.79 6.04 -26.28
N LYS A 174 17.65 5.51 -25.42
CA LYS A 174 17.31 4.47 -24.45
C LYS A 174 16.87 5.12 -23.15
N TYR A 175 15.70 4.73 -22.67
CA TYR A 175 15.04 5.32 -21.54
C TYR A 175 14.79 4.29 -20.42
N PRO A 176 15.00 4.65 -19.16
CA PRO A 176 14.66 3.80 -18.03
C PRO A 176 13.17 3.85 -17.70
N ILE A 177 12.59 2.72 -17.27
CA ILE A 177 11.26 2.63 -16.67
C ILE A 177 11.45 2.04 -15.28
N TYR A 178 10.92 2.71 -14.26
CA TYR A 178 10.99 2.25 -12.88
C TYR A 178 9.63 1.76 -12.41
N VAL A 179 9.62 0.76 -11.55
CA VAL A 179 8.40 0.22 -10.96
C VAL A 179 8.58 0.00 -9.47
N GLY A 180 7.52 0.28 -8.72
CA GLY A 180 7.35 -0.17 -7.35
C GLY A 180 6.02 -0.89 -7.21
N ALA A 181 6.01 -2.00 -6.49
CA ALA A 181 4.78 -2.73 -6.27
C ALA A 181 4.70 -3.29 -4.85
N ASN A 182 3.50 -3.25 -4.29
CA ASN A 182 3.20 -3.78 -2.98
C ASN A 182 2.19 -4.93 -3.05
N ARG A 183 2.25 -5.80 -2.07
CA ARG A 183 1.23 -6.78 -1.73
C ARG A 183 0.97 -6.73 -0.24
N GLY A 184 -0.32 -6.80 0.13
CA GLY A 184 -0.76 -6.71 1.51
C GLY A 184 -0.71 -5.30 2.10
N ARG A 185 -1.02 -5.21 3.39
CA ARG A 185 -1.12 -3.96 4.13
C ARG A 185 0.26 -3.44 4.54
N GLY A 186 0.36 -2.12 4.68
CA GLY A 186 1.53 -1.46 5.25
C GLY A 186 1.63 -1.66 6.78
N GLN A 187 2.83 -1.42 7.31
CA GLN A 187 3.16 -1.41 8.72
C GLN A 187 2.90 -0.03 9.35
N ILE A 188 2.94 1.02 8.54
CA ILE A 188 2.71 2.41 8.96
C ILE A 188 1.40 2.89 8.33
N ASN A 189 0.58 3.56 9.11
CA ASN A 189 -0.63 4.24 8.66
C ASN A 189 -0.29 5.61 8.02
N PRO A 190 -1.19 6.20 7.22
CA PRO A 190 -0.94 7.50 6.59
C PRO A 190 -0.64 8.64 7.57
N ASN A 191 -1.13 8.56 8.80
CA ASN A 191 -0.85 9.53 9.88
C ASN A 191 0.48 9.30 10.60
N GLY A 192 1.28 8.30 10.19
CA GLY A 192 2.57 7.95 10.77
C GLY A 192 2.52 6.92 11.90
N ASP A 193 1.34 6.55 12.40
CA ASP A 193 1.21 5.56 13.45
C ASP A 193 1.47 4.13 12.95
N LYS A 194 1.95 3.26 13.85
CA LYS A 194 2.05 1.83 13.57
C LYS A 194 0.65 1.22 13.39
N SER A 195 0.46 0.47 12.32
CA SER A 195 -0.75 -0.35 12.13
C SER A 195 -0.69 -1.62 13.00
N ASN A 196 -1.81 -2.35 13.10
CA ASN A 196 -1.80 -3.67 13.74
C ASN A 196 -1.04 -4.75 12.93
N ASN A 197 -0.54 -4.41 11.74
CA ASN A 197 0.28 -5.30 10.91
C ASN A 197 1.77 -5.24 11.28
N ASN A 198 2.05 -5.24 12.60
CA ASN A 198 3.39 -5.22 13.20
C ASN A 198 3.44 -6.21 14.37
N ALA A 199 4.63 -6.75 14.63
CA ALA A 199 4.90 -7.39 15.90
C ALA A 199 4.80 -6.37 17.04
N VAL A 200 4.34 -6.81 18.19
CA VAL A 200 4.31 -6.01 19.42
C VAL A 200 5.53 -6.31 20.25
N LEU A 201 6.21 -5.25 20.66
CA LEU A 201 7.41 -5.29 21.50
C LEU A 201 7.05 -4.91 22.93
N ALA A 202 7.78 -5.42 23.91
CA ALA A 202 7.64 -5.01 25.30
C ALA A 202 7.97 -3.52 25.46
N SER A 203 7.09 -2.77 26.11
CA SER A 203 7.27 -1.33 26.37
C SER A 203 8.13 -1.05 27.59
N ALA A 204 8.32 -2.05 28.45
CA ALA A 204 9.12 -1.97 29.67
C ALA A 204 9.99 -3.22 29.85
N ALA A 205 11.05 -3.09 30.64
CA ALA A 205 11.84 -4.22 31.14
C ALA A 205 11.25 -4.74 32.45
N GLY A 206 11.30 -6.04 32.67
CA GLY A 206 10.78 -6.66 33.89
C GLY A 206 10.44 -8.14 33.70
N VAL A 207 9.53 -8.63 34.53
CA VAL A 207 8.99 -9.97 34.45
C VAL A 207 7.52 -9.90 34.01
N ILE A 208 7.12 -10.70 33.04
CA ILE A 208 5.71 -10.80 32.67
C ILE A 208 4.95 -11.47 33.83
N SER A 209 4.14 -10.70 34.53
CA SER A 209 3.35 -11.15 35.65
C SER A 209 2.06 -11.85 35.19
N SER A 210 1.46 -11.41 34.11
CA SER A 210 0.26 -12.05 33.56
C SER A 210 0.14 -11.88 32.03
N VAL A 211 -0.55 -12.84 31.39
CA VAL A 211 -0.97 -12.83 29.98
C VAL A 211 -2.41 -13.28 29.93
N ASN A 212 -3.34 -12.36 29.88
CA ASN A 212 -4.77 -12.63 29.96
C ASN A 212 -5.49 -12.26 28.66
N PRO A 213 -6.52 -13.02 28.25
CA PRO A 213 -7.44 -12.54 27.22
C PRO A 213 -8.08 -11.22 27.68
N SER A 214 -8.20 -10.25 26.77
CA SER A 214 -8.87 -8.99 27.05
C SER A 214 -10.35 -9.22 27.41
N ALA A 215 -10.86 -8.50 28.39
CA ALA A 215 -12.23 -8.64 28.89
C ALA A 215 -13.32 -8.48 27.82
N ASN A 216 -13.04 -7.72 26.77
CA ASN A 216 -13.95 -7.51 25.64
C ASN A 216 -13.76 -8.54 24.49
N GLY A 217 -12.91 -9.56 24.65
CA GLY A 217 -12.59 -10.54 23.62
C GLY A 217 -11.73 -10.03 22.47
N ASN A 218 -11.20 -8.80 22.55
CA ASN A 218 -10.46 -8.15 21.47
C ASN A 218 -8.93 -8.21 21.67
N GLY A 219 -8.37 -9.41 21.81
CA GLY A 219 -6.93 -9.64 21.96
C GLY A 219 -6.53 -10.02 23.37
N TYR A 220 -5.36 -9.55 23.83
CA TYR A 220 -4.77 -9.88 25.12
C TYR A 220 -4.34 -8.64 25.87
N GLU A 221 -4.18 -8.77 27.18
CA GLU A 221 -3.59 -7.82 28.10
C GLU A 221 -2.40 -8.47 28.80
N ILE A 222 -1.22 -7.86 28.70
CA ILE A 222 0.03 -8.38 29.24
C ILE A 222 0.50 -7.38 30.30
N SER A 223 0.69 -7.87 31.55
CA SER A 223 1.25 -7.07 32.64
C SER A 223 2.74 -7.40 32.81
N ILE A 224 3.58 -6.37 32.84
CA ILE A 224 5.03 -6.47 33.05
C ILE A 224 5.36 -5.78 34.37
N THR A 225 5.96 -6.51 35.31
CA THR A 225 6.40 -5.96 36.61
C THR A 225 7.89 -5.65 36.52
N GLY A 226 8.22 -4.38 36.67
CA GLY A 226 9.59 -3.89 36.70
C GLY A 226 10.31 -4.27 38.03
N ALA A 227 11.64 -4.12 38.05
CA ALA A 227 12.46 -4.42 39.24
C ALA A 227 12.11 -3.52 40.42
N ASP A 228 11.55 -2.35 40.17
CA ASP A 228 11.07 -1.39 41.18
C ASP A 228 9.64 -1.66 41.65
N GLY A 229 9.01 -2.73 41.16
CA GLY A 229 7.64 -3.07 41.46
C GLY A 229 6.58 -2.36 40.62
N THR A 230 6.99 -1.48 39.69
CA THR A 230 6.07 -0.81 38.76
C THR A 230 5.43 -1.82 37.84
N ILE A 231 4.09 -1.75 37.69
CA ILE A 231 3.35 -2.59 36.76
C ILE A 231 3.02 -1.76 35.52
N THR A 232 3.39 -2.32 34.35
CA THR A 232 3.07 -1.75 33.03
C THR A 232 2.13 -2.71 32.29
N ASP A 233 0.90 -2.27 32.06
CA ASP A 233 -0.07 -3.03 31.29
C ASP A 233 0.01 -2.66 29.81
N GLN A 234 0.07 -3.68 28.94
CA GLN A 234 0.20 -3.53 27.51
C GLN A 234 -0.86 -4.35 26.77
N LYS A 235 -1.64 -3.68 25.91
CA LYS A 235 -2.70 -4.30 25.13
C LYS A 235 -2.15 -4.87 23.82
N ILE A 236 -2.58 -6.09 23.49
CA ILE A 236 -2.30 -6.77 22.24
C ILE A 236 -3.60 -6.87 21.44
N SER A 237 -3.59 -6.33 20.23
CA SER A 237 -4.77 -6.32 19.36
C SER A 237 -5.20 -7.72 18.94
N LYS A 238 -6.49 -7.89 18.65
CA LYS A 238 -7.06 -9.10 18.06
C LYS A 238 -6.29 -9.56 16.81
N GLY A 239 -6.14 -10.86 16.64
CA GLY A 239 -5.53 -11.49 15.46
C GLY A 239 -4.00 -11.62 15.51
N LEU A 240 -3.34 -11.04 16.53
CA LEU A 240 -1.93 -11.24 16.79
C LEU A 240 -1.68 -12.51 17.60
N SER A 241 -0.65 -13.26 17.22
CA SER A 241 -0.25 -14.50 17.94
C SER A 241 0.73 -14.14 19.05
N VAL A 242 0.28 -14.23 20.30
CA VAL A 242 1.08 -13.95 21.50
C VAL A 242 2.11 -15.07 21.70
N THR A 243 3.37 -14.71 21.89
CA THR A 243 4.50 -15.60 22.21
C THR A 243 4.97 -15.43 23.66
N ALA A 244 4.60 -14.31 24.29
CA ALA A 244 4.90 -13.99 25.67
C ALA A 244 4.28 -14.98 26.65
N LYS A 245 5.01 -15.29 27.74
CA LYS A 245 4.56 -16.22 28.80
C LYS A 245 4.72 -15.58 30.17
N SER A 246 3.80 -15.87 31.08
CA SER A 246 3.95 -15.49 32.48
C SER A 246 5.24 -16.06 33.08
N GLY A 247 5.95 -15.28 33.87
CA GLY A 247 7.27 -15.59 34.42
C GLY A 247 8.44 -15.32 33.49
N GLN A 248 8.21 -14.92 32.24
CA GLN A 248 9.27 -14.59 31.29
C GLN A 248 9.91 -13.25 31.67
N VAL A 249 11.24 -13.22 31.72
CA VAL A 249 12.02 -11.97 31.83
C VAL A 249 12.10 -11.31 30.45
N VAL A 250 11.77 -10.04 30.39
CA VAL A 250 11.81 -9.23 29.17
C VAL A 250 12.61 -7.98 29.36
N THR A 251 13.30 -7.57 28.32
CA THR A 251 13.87 -6.23 28.19
C THR A 251 12.94 -5.39 27.31
N LYS A 252 13.10 -4.08 27.37
CA LYS A 252 12.44 -3.19 26.41
C LYS A 252 12.77 -3.68 24.99
N ASP A 253 11.77 -3.69 24.12
CA ASP A 253 11.84 -4.18 22.73
C ASP A 253 11.92 -5.72 22.56
N THR A 254 11.74 -6.51 23.63
CA THR A 254 11.51 -7.97 23.50
C THR A 254 10.19 -8.23 22.77
N LEU A 255 10.18 -9.16 21.81
CA LEU A 255 8.98 -9.55 21.06
C LEU A 255 7.95 -10.22 21.98
N LEU A 256 6.73 -9.69 22.04
CA LEU A 256 5.58 -10.25 22.75
C LEU A 256 4.66 -11.04 21.80
N THR A 257 4.74 -10.79 20.50
CA THR A 257 3.96 -11.50 19.48
C THR A 257 4.85 -11.90 18.30
N THR A 258 4.36 -12.82 17.47
CA THR A 258 4.95 -13.03 16.14
C THR A 258 4.66 -11.82 15.26
N ASP A 259 5.49 -11.62 14.22
CA ASP A 259 5.21 -10.64 13.17
C ASP A 259 4.03 -11.13 12.30
N PRO A 260 2.90 -10.41 12.24
CA PRO A 260 1.75 -10.79 11.42
C PRO A 260 1.94 -10.47 9.93
N ASN A 261 2.96 -9.68 9.58
CA ASN A 261 3.13 -9.20 8.22
C ASN A 261 3.47 -10.33 7.25
N VAL A 262 2.70 -10.43 6.18
CA VAL A 262 2.91 -11.38 5.08
C VAL A 262 3.16 -10.66 3.75
N GLY A 263 3.00 -9.34 3.75
CA GLY A 263 3.15 -8.48 2.60
C GLY A 263 4.52 -7.81 2.50
N GLY A 264 4.59 -6.80 1.67
CA GLY A 264 5.77 -5.96 1.49
C GLY A 264 5.79 -5.24 0.16
N PHE A 265 6.88 -4.53 -0.07
CA PHE A 265 7.12 -3.69 -1.23
C PHE A 265 8.39 -4.11 -1.95
N GLY A 266 8.39 -4.03 -3.28
CA GLY A 266 9.56 -4.25 -4.10
C GLY A 266 9.66 -3.22 -5.20
N GLN A 267 10.88 -3.03 -5.71
CA GLN A 267 11.19 -2.17 -6.85
C GLN A 267 11.92 -2.98 -7.91
N ALA A 268 11.73 -2.59 -9.16
CA ALA A 268 12.46 -3.10 -10.30
C ALA A 268 12.60 -1.98 -11.35
N GLU A 269 13.43 -2.22 -12.34
CA GLU A 269 13.61 -1.32 -13.47
C GLU A 269 13.78 -2.12 -14.75
N THR A 270 13.48 -1.50 -15.87
CA THR A 270 13.76 -1.98 -17.22
C THR A 270 14.12 -0.80 -18.09
N GLU A 271 14.56 -1.06 -19.29
CA GLU A 271 14.95 -0.04 -20.26
C GLU A 271 14.22 -0.27 -21.57
N ILE A 272 13.89 0.81 -22.26
CA ILE A 272 13.22 0.78 -23.56
C ILE A 272 13.90 1.74 -24.53
N VAL A 273 14.12 1.31 -25.75
CA VAL A 273 14.64 2.15 -26.82
C VAL A 273 13.46 2.77 -27.58
N LEU A 274 13.41 4.09 -27.64
CA LEU A 274 12.57 4.78 -28.64
C LEU A 274 13.34 4.77 -29.93
N GLN A 275 12.94 3.89 -30.84
CA GLN A 275 13.67 3.59 -32.08
C GLN A 275 13.30 4.57 -33.19
N ASN A 276 14.32 5.11 -33.90
CA ASN A 276 14.09 5.85 -35.12
C ASN A 276 13.52 4.91 -36.20
N PRO A 277 12.39 5.26 -36.83
CA PRO A 277 11.80 4.44 -37.90
C PRO A 277 12.57 4.49 -39.21
N ASP A 278 13.48 5.50 -39.42
CA ASP A 278 14.22 5.74 -40.66
C ASP A 278 15.47 4.85 -40.78
#